data_dac80a6416e6ed442b6c2f655e495516
#
_entry.id   dac80a6416e6ed442b6c2f655e495516
#
_cell.length_a   1.000
_cell.length_b   1.000
_cell.length_c   1.000
_cell.angle_alpha   90.00
_cell.angle_beta   90.00
_cell.angle_gamma   90.00
#
_symmetry.space_group_name_H-M   'P 1'
#
loop_
_entity.id
_entity.type
_entity.pdbx_description
1 polymer ?
#
loop_
_entity_poly.entity_id
_entity_poly.type
_entity_poly.pdbx_seq_one_letter_code
_entity_poly.pdbx_strand_id
1 'polypeptide(L)'
;METTNLSRIEQAVAFVNEVSSINQRFEGTSISVTARCEFDEKGEITISSYIWAASQIIRSTFIHNLEKEENYAKFLDFKRESDALLAKSAEEIEIDCYEQKIAELREKLNQYGK
;
A
#
# COMPACT_ATOMS: atom_id res chain seq x y z
N MET A 1 -5.09 4.56 30.14
CA MET A 1 -5.20 3.73 29.65
C MET A 1 -4.37 3.42 28.73
N GLU A 2 -4.06 2.90 28.55
CA GLU A 2 -3.51 2.48 27.84
C GLU A 2 -3.41 1.79 26.87
N THR A 3 -3.92 1.56 26.58
CA THR A 3 -4.31 0.68 25.52
C THR A 3 -4.20 1.27 24.15
N THR A 4 -3.91 2.55 23.98
CA THR A 4 -3.79 3.22 22.68
C THR A 4 -2.68 2.59 21.83
N ASN A 5 -1.50 2.37 22.42
CA ASN A 5 -0.39 1.76 21.68
C ASN A 5 -0.70 0.32 21.31
N LEU A 6 -1.33 -0.42 22.20
CA LEU A 6 -1.73 -1.79 21.94
C LEU A 6 -2.74 -1.84 20.79
N SER A 7 -3.70 -0.90 20.79
CA SER A 7 -4.68 -0.82 19.72
C SER A 7 -4.03 -0.54 18.37
N ARG A 8 -3.03 0.31 18.33
CA ARG A 8 -2.29 0.60 17.09
C ARG A 8 -1.50 -0.61 16.62
N ILE A 9 -0.89 -1.35 17.56
CA ILE A 9 -0.19 -2.58 17.24
C ILE A 9 -1.17 -3.59 16.65
N GLU A 10 -2.33 -3.75 17.27
CA GLU A 10 -3.35 -4.66 16.78
C GLU A 10 -3.79 -4.31 15.36
N GLN A 11 -3.98 -3.04 15.08
CA GLN A 11 -4.38 -2.60 13.76
C GLN A 11 -3.30 -2.86 12.71
N ALA A 12 -2.03 -2.64 13.07
CA ALA A 12 -0.92 -2.91 12.17
C ALA A 12 -0.83 -4.41 11.87
N VAL A 13 -0.96 -5.25 12.89
CA VAL A 13 -0.92 -6.70 12.73
C VAL A 13 -2.10 -7.17 11.89
N ALA A 14 -3.29 -6.62 12.14
CA ALA A 14 -4.48 -6.95 11.37
C ALA A 14 -4.30 -6.62 9.90
N PHE A 15 -3.69 -5.46 9.61
CA PHE A 15 -3.43 -5.06 8.24
C PHE A 15 -2.50 -6.05 7.54
N VAL A 16 -1.42 -6.45 8.21
CA VAL A 16 -0.49 -7.44 7.65
C VAL A 16 -1.20 -8.78 7.40
N ASN A 17 -2.07 -9.17 8.32
CA ASN A 17 -2.79 -10.44 8.19
C ASN A 17 -3.82 -10.41 7.05
N GLU A 18 -4.38 -9.25 6.73
CA GLU A 18 -5.33 -9.11 5.62
C GLU A 18 -4.69 -9.33 4.25
N VAL A 19 -3.37 -9.12 4.15
CA VAL A 19 -2.66 -9.23 2.87
C VAL A 19 -2.84 -10.60 2.24
N SER A 20 -2.84 -11.65 3.04
CA SER A 20 -3.02 -13.00 2.53
C SER A 20 -4.36 -13.17 1.82
N SER A 21 -5.44 -12.68 2.44
CA SER A 21 -6.77 -12.75 1.84
C SER A 21 -6.88 -11.90 0.58
N ILE A 22 -6.24 -10.73 0.62
CA ILE A 22 -6.24 -9.83 -0.54
C ILE A 22 -5.54 -10.51 -1.71
N ASN A 23 -4.39 -11.13 -1.48
CA ASN A 23 -3.64 -11.80 -2.53
C ASN A 23 -4.39 -13.01 -3.08
N GLN A 24 -5.14 -13.71 -2.25
CA GLN A 24 -5.99 -14.81 -2.73
C GLN A 24 -7.03 -14.31 -3.71
N ARG A 25 -7.64 -13.18 -3.39
CA ARG A 25 -8.68 -12.59 -4.24
C ARG A 25 -8.13 -12.17 -5.60
N PHE A 26 -6.87 -11.73 -5.62
CA PHE A 26 -6.23 -11.27 -6.86
C PHE A 26 -5.32 -12.32 -7.49
N GLU A 27 -5.44 -13.57 -7.05
CA GLU A 27 -4.63 -14.65 -7.60
C GLU A 27 -4.85 -14.77 -9.12
N GLY A 28 -3.77 -14.98 -9.85
CA GLY A 28 -3.85 -15.07 -11.31
C GLY A 28 -3.82 -13.73 -12.02
N THR A 29 -3.75 -12.63 -11.28
CA THR A 29 -3.64 -11.29 -11.87
C THR A 29 -2.25 -10.73 -11.59
N SER A 30 -1.96 -9.55 -12.15
CA SER A 30 -0.70 -8.87 -11.89
C SER A 30 -0.68 -8.15 -10.55
N ILE A 31 -1.79 -8.16 -9.82
CA ILE A 31 -1.92 -7.42 -8.58
C ILE A 31 -1.46 -8.26 -7.41
N SER A 32 -0.58 -7.68 -6.59
CA SER A 32 -0.15 -8.32 -5.35
C SER A 32 0.12 -7.25 -4.30
N VAL A 33 0.01 -7.65 -3.05
CA VAL A 33 0.22 -6.76 -1.92
C VAL A 33 1.21 -7.41 -0.98
N THR A 34 2.18 -6.64 -0.50
CA THR A 34 3.06 -7.10 0.57
C THR A 34 2.94 -6.12 1.72
N ALA A 35 3.11 -6.62 2.93
CA ALA A 35 3.12 -5.77 4.11
C ALA A 35 3.97 -6.43 5.18
N ARG A 36 4.69 -5.61 5.91
CA ARG A 36 5.54 -6.08 7.01
C ARG A 36 5.37 -5.15 8.19
N CYS A 37 5.39 -5.72 9.37
CA CYS A 37 5.33 -4.99 10.62
C CYS A 37 6.49 -5.51 11.48
N GLU A 38 7.39 -4.62 11.87
CA GLU A 38 8.58 -5.01 12.62
C GLU A 38 8.79 -4.08 13.80
N PHE A 39 9.47 -4.62 14.83
CA PHE A 39 9.92 -3.82 15.96
C PHE A 39 11.40 -3.53 15.78
N ASP A 40 11.79 -2.28 16.00
CA ASP A 40 13.20 -1.94 15.95
C ASP A 40 13.85 -2.18 17.34
N GLU A 41 15.11 -1.81 17.47
CA GLU A 41 15.86 -2.01 18.70
C GLU A 41 15.26 -1.28 19.90
N LYS A 42 14.53 -0.20 19.63
CA LYS A 42 13.91 0.58 20.68
C LYS A 42 12.49 0.10 21.00
N GLY A 43 12.04 -0.93 20.31
CA GLY A 43 10.68 -1.42 20.48
C GLY A 43 9.63 -0.61 19.74
N GLU A 44 10.06 0.28 18.86
CA GLU A 44 9.14 1.07 18.05
C GLU A 44 8.69 0.26 16.84
N ILE A 45 7.41 0.40 16.48
CA ILE A 45 6.85 -0.36 15.38
C ILE A 45 7.06 0.37 14.06
N THR A 46 7.55 -0.37 13.08
CA THR A 46 7.65 0.12 11.70
C THR A 46 6.75 -0.73 10.84
N ILE A 47 5.97 -0.09 9.98
CA ILE A 47 5.11 -0.79 9.03
C ILE A 47 5.47 -0.34 7.63
N SER A 48 5.56 -1.32 6.72
CA SER A 48 5.81 -1.04 5.32
C SER A 48 4.88 -1.88 4.47
N SER A 49 4.48 -1.35 3.34
CA SER A 49 3.55 -2.02 2.44
C SER A 49 3.76 -1.55 1.03
N TYR A 50 3.61 -2.47 0.08
CA TYR A 50 3.70 -2.19 -1.35
C TYR A 50 2.54 -2.85 -2.05
N ILE A 51 1.91 -2.11 -2.96
CA ILE A 51 0.89 -2.66 -3.85
C ILE A 51 1.46 -2.64 -5.26
N TRP A 52 1.45 -3.80 -5.89
CA TRP A 52 1.97 -4.00 -7.25
C TRP A 52 0.81 -4.22 -8.20
N ALA A 53 0.92 -3.67 -9.40
CA ALA A 53 0.02 -3.98 -10.51
C ALA A 53 0.75 -3.67 -11.80
N ALA A 54 0.55 -4.51 -12.82
CA ALA A 54 1.17 -4.32 -14.12
C ALA A 54 2.69 -4.19 -14.02
N SER A 55 3.30 -4.98 -13.13
CA SER A 55 4.74 -5.05 -12.91
C SER A 55 5.37 -3.77 -12.34
N GLN A 56 4.58 -2.94 -11.70
CA GLN A 56 5.11 -1.73 -11.06
C GLN A 56 4.44 -1.50 -9.71
N ILE A 57 5.12 -0.76 -8.86
CA ILE A 57 4.58 -0.38 -7.56
C ILE A 57 3.65 0.81 -7.78
N ILE A 58 2.38 0.63 -7.43
CA ILE A 58 1.38 1.69 -7.62
C ILE A 58 1.05 2.42 -6.33
N ARG A 59 1.35 1.80 -5.19
CA ARG A 59 1.23 2.45 -3.89
C ARG A 59 2.25 1.84 -2.95
N SER A 60 2.80 2.66 -2.07
CA SER A 60 3.72 2.16 -1.07
C SER A 60 3.70 3.07 0.15
N THR A 61 4.08 2.50 1.28
CA THR A 61 4.28 3.30 2.48
C THR A 61 5.39 2.68 3.31
N PHE A 62 6.09 3.53 4.03
CA PHE A 62 7.06 3.11 5.03
C PHE A 62 6.89 4.06 6.20
N ILE A 63 6.40 3.56 7.32
CA ILE A 63 6.10 4.38 8.48
C ILE A 63 6.88 3.85 9.65
N HIS A 64 7.83 4.65 10.13
CA HIS A 64 8.64 4.33 11.27
C HIS A 64 7.98 4.94 12.52
N ASN A 65 7.91 4.16 13.57
CA ASN A 65 7.33 4.59 14.85
C ASN A 65 5.85 4.94 14.72
N LEU A 66 5.05 3.90 14.61
CA LEU A 66 3.60 4.02 14.46
C LEU A 66 2.94 4.64 15.70
N GLU A 67 3.66 4.71 16.82
CA GLU A 67 3.12 5.27 18.05
C GLU A 67 2.96 6.79 17.99
N LYS A 68 3.69 7.46 17.12
CA LYS A 68 3.50 8.89 16.93
C LYS A 68 2.19 9.16 16.23
N GLU A 69 1.45 10.14 16.73
CA GLU A 69 0.13 10.48 16.22
C GLU A 69 0.14 10.77 14.72
N GLU A 70 1.09 11.58 14.28
CA GLU A 70 1.20 11.95 12.87
C GLU A 70 1.51 10.74 11.98
N ASN A 71 2.30 9.80 12.49
CA ASN A 71 2.64 8.60 11.74
C ASN A 71 1.47 7.62 11.69
N TYR A 72 0.74 7.52 12.78
CA TYR A 72 -0.46 6.70 12.82
C TYR A 72 -1.52 7.23 11.86
N ALA A 73 -1.66 8.56 11.78
CA ALA A 73 -2.58 9.18 10.83
C ALA A 73 -2.20 8.82 9.38
N LYS A 74 -0.90 8.80 9.08
CA LYS A 74 -0.43 8.41 7.75
C LYS A 74 -0.77 6.95 7.44
N PHE A 75 -0.66 6.09 8.43
CA PHE A 75 -1.04 4.68 8.28
C PHE A 75 -2.52 4.54 7.97
N LEU A 76 -3.37 5.27 8.69
CA LEU A 76 -4.81 5.21 8.46
C LEU A 76 -5.18 5.74 7.07
N ASP A 77 -4.50 6.79 6.62
CA ASP A 77 -4.72 7.32 5.28
C ASP A 77 -4.31 6.32 4.21
N PHE A 78 -3.15 5.69 4.40
CA PHE A 78 -2.69 4.66 3.46
C PHE A 78 -3.66 3.50 3.41
N LYS A 79 -4.13 3.04 4.58
CA LYS A 79 -5.06 1.93 4.66
C LYS A 79 -6.37 2.27 3.95
N ARG A 80 -6.91 3.46 4.18
CA ARG A 80 -8.15 3.89 3.55
C ARG A 80 -8.00 3.95 2.03
N GLU A 81 -6.91 4.53 1.54
CA GLU A 81 -6.66 4.63 0.11
C GLU A 81 -6.44 3.25 -0.51
N SER A 82 -5.74 2.39 0.20
CA SER A 82 -5.50 1.02 -0.28
C SER A 82 -6.80 0.23 -0.34
N ASP A 83 -7.64 0.34 0.69
CA ASP A 83 -8.93 -0.35 0.71
C ASP A 83 -9.81 0.12 -0.46
N ALA A 84 -9.82 1.42 -0.73
CA ALA A 84 -10.61 1.96 -1.84
C ALA A 84 -10.09 1.45 -3.18
N LEU A 85 -8.77 1.42 -3.34
CA LEU A 85 -8.16 0.92 -4.57
C LEU A 85 -8.45 -0.57 -4.77
N LEU A 86 -8.27 -1.35 -3.72
CA LEU A 86 -8.41 -2.81 -3.79
C LEU A 86 -9.86 -3.28 -3.76
N ALA A 87 -10.81 -2.36 -3.58
CA ALA A 87 -12.23 -2.65 -3.74
C ALA A 87 -12.61 -2.73 -5.23
N LYS A 88 -11.77 -2.20 -6.11
CA LYS A 88 -12.01 -2.26 -7.54
C LYS A 88 -11.68 -3.65 -8.07
N SER A 89 -12.18 -3.97 -9.25
CA SER A 89 -11.82 -5.24 -9.89
C SER A 89 -10.37 -5.19 -10.36
N ALA A 90 -9.77 -6.36 -10.54
CA ALA A 90 -8.40 -6.46 -11.06
C ALA A 90 -8.28 -5.75 -12.40
N GLU A 91 -9.28 -5.94 -13.27
CA GLU A 91 -9.27 -5.33 -14.59
C GLU A 91 -9.25 -3.81 -14.52
N GLU A 92 -10.05 -3.24 -13.63
CA GLU A 92 -10.09 -1.79 -13.46
C GLU A 92 -8.75 -1.24 -12.98
N ILE A 93 -8.14 -1.92 -12.02
CA ILE A 93 -6.86 -1.50 -11.49
C ILE A 93 -5.78 -1.55 -12.58
N GLU A 94 -5.76 -2.65 -13.32
CA GLU A 94 -4.77 -2.84 -14.38
C GLU A 94 -4.95 -1.84 -15.52
N ILE A 95 -6.20 -1.58 -15.91
CA ILE A 95 -6.49 -0.60 -16.96
C ILE A 95 -6.00 0.79 -16.55
N ASP A 96 -6.29 1.19 -15.30
CA ASP A 96 -5.83 2.48 -14.79
C ASP A 96 -4.31 2.59 -14.84
N CYS A 97 -3.61 1.51 -14.48
CA CYS A 97 -2.15 1.50 -14.52
C CYS A 97 -1.62 1.65 -15.94
N TYR A 98 -2.21 0.93 -16.88
CA TYR A 98 -1.78 1.03 -18.28
C TYR A 98 -2.08 2.39 -18.88
N GLU A 99 -3.23 2.97 -18.54
CA GLU A 99 -3.58 4.30 -19.01
C GLU A 99 -2.61 5.36 -18.51
N GLN A 100 -2.21 5.26 -17.25
CA GLN A 100 -1.21 6.17 -16.70
C GLN A 100 0.13 6.00 -17.39
N LYS A 101 0.51 4.76 -17.66
CA LYS A 101 1.78 4.47 -18.33
C LYS A 101 1.77 5.03 -19.75
N ILE A 102 0.67 4.88 -20.46
CA ILE A 102 0.51 5.42 -21.81
C ILE A 102 0.62 6.94 -21.79
N ALA A 103 -0.03 7.58 -20.81
CA ALA A 103 0.05 9.04 -20.69
C ALA A 103 1.46 9.52 -20.45
N GLU A 104 2.21 8.82 -19.58
CA GLU A 104 3.61 9.15 -19.31
C GLU A 104 4.46 9.01 -20.56
N LEU A 105 4.25 7.93 -21.32
CA LEU A 105 5.02 7.69 -22.53
C LEU A 105 4.72 8.72 -23.62
N ARG A 106 3.45 9.14 -23.72
CA ARG A 106 3.06 10.18 -24.67
C ARG A 106 3.73 11.51 -24.34
N GLU A 107 3.79 11.83 -23.04
CA GLU A 107 4.44 13.06 -22.62
C GLU A 107 5.93 13.03 -22.95
N LYS A 108 6.58 11.92 -22.70
CA LYS A 108 7.99 11.75 -23.04
C LYS A 108 8.21 11.88 -24.55
N LEU A 109 7.33 11.28 -25.32
CA LEU A 109 7.41 11.34 -26.77
C LEU A 109 7.28 12.79 -27.27
N ASN A 110 6.37 13.55 -26.67
CA ASN A 110 6.20 14.96 -27.00
C ASN A 110 7.46 15.75 -26.70
N GLN A 111 8.14 15.43 -25.60
CA GLN A 111 9.39 16.10 -25.26
C GLN A 111 10.48 15.79 -26.26
N TYR A 112 10.57 14.56 -26.71
CA TYR A 112 11.58 14.16 -27.70
C TYR A 112 11.27 14.70 -29.09
N GLY A 113 10.01 14.94 -29.37
CA GLY A 113 9.59 15.43 -30.68
C GLY A 113 9.84 16.91 -30.92
N LYS A 114 10.44 17.59 -29.96
CA LYS A 114 10.72 19.03 -30.12
C LYS A 114 12.16 19.34 -30.48
#